data_916170446bd0fb6257b3c9dd8e805e62
#
_entry.id   916170446bd0fb6257b3c9dd8e805e62
#
_cell.length_a   1.000
_cell.length_b   1.000
_cell.length_c   1.000
_cell.angle_alpha   90.00
_cell.angle_beta   90.00
_cell.angle_gamma   90.00
#
_symmetry.space_group_name_H-M   'P 1'
#
loop_
_entity.id
_entity.type
_entity.pdbx_description
1 polymer ?
#
loop_
_entity_poly.entity_id
_entity_poly.type
_entity_poly.pdbx_seq_one_letter_code
_entity_poly.pdbx_strand_id
1 'polypeptide(L)'
;MLDEKHIAAIDYILSGTMLKQEIADRVGISSRTLNRWENDIEFKTELDRRREQLKKCGENKIINETTNLVAQMLDLAYKSSDLRVKYNAIKYLLDRSLGVPTVAKQDNGNQDNKESKDANALKAEMEEIKKLTVVK
;
A
#
# COMPACT_ATOMS: atom_id res chain seq x y z
N MET A 1 8.40 -20.54 29.38
CA MET A 1 8.70 -21.61 28.37
C MET A 1 7.41 -22.03 27.69
N LEU A 2 7.35 -21.91 26.38
CA LEU A 2 6.15 -22.20 25.61
C LEU A 2 6.04 -23.72 25.39
N ASP A 3 4.90 -24.29 25.71
CA ASP A 3 4.57 -25.71 25.45
C ASP A 3 3.82 -25.89 24.12
N GLU A 4 3.51 -27.14 23.78
CA GLU A 4 2.81 -27.48 22.53
C GLU A 4 1.45 -26.77 22.39
N LYS A 5 0.75 -26.54 23.51
CA LYS A 5 -0.54 -25.85 23.51
C LYS A 5 -0.38 -24.36 23.18
N HIS A 6 0.66 -23.72 23.68
CA HIS A 6 0.97 -22.32 23.34
C HIS A 6 1.28 -22.20 21.83
N ILE A 7 2.08 -23.14 21.32
CA ILE A 7 2.44 -23.16 19.89
C ILE A 7 1.19 -23.37 19.01
N ALA A 8 0.34 -24.34 19.36
CA ALA A 8 -0.91 -24.57 18.65
C ALA A 8 -1.85 -23.36 18.68
N ALA A 9 -1.94 -22.68 19.83
CA ALA A 9 -2.72 -21.45 19.94
C ALA A 9 -2.19 -20.33 19.03
N ILE A 10 -0.87 -20.15 18.97
CA ILE A 10 -0.21 -19.21 18.07
C ILE A 10 -0.55 -19.53 16.61
N ASP A 11 -0.46 -20.77 16.19
CA ASP A 11 -0.73 -21.20 14.82
C ASP A 11 -2.20 -20.93 14.42
N TYR A 12 -3.15 -21.20 15.32
CA TYR A 12 -4.56 -20.86 15.10
C TYR A 12 -4.81 -19.34 15.05
N ILE A 13 -4.15 -18.55 15.90
CA ILE A 13 -4.23 -17.07 15.85
C ILE A 13 -3.70 -16.55 14.51
N LEU A 14 -2.59 -17.09 14.05
CA LEU A 14 -1.96 -16.68 12.79
C LEU A 14 -2.77 -17.06 11.55
N SER A 15 -3.54 -18.15 11.61
CA SER A 15 -4.44 -18.53 10.52
C SER A 15 -5.55 -17.49 10.27
N GLY A 16 -5.93 -16.73 11.29
CA GLY A 16 -6.93 -15.66 11.21
C GLY A 16 -8.36 -16.14 10.86
N THR A 17 -8.59 -17.44 10.85
CA THR A 17 -9.87 -18.04 10.39
C THR A 17 -10.82 -18.37 11.51
N MET A 18 -10.42 -18.26 12.77
CA MET A 18 -11.18 -18.71 13.94
C MET A 18 -11.38 -17.60 14.96
N LEU A 19 -12.49 -17.68 15.66
CA LEU A 19 -12.76 -16.83 16.83
C LEU A 19 -11.93 -17.30 18.03
N LYS A 20 -11.60 -16.39 18.94
CA LYS A 20 -10.82 -16.71 20.15
C LYS A 20 -11.40 -17.86 20.96
N GLN A 21 -12.72 -17.96 21.03
CA GLN A 21 -13.40 -19.03 21.74
C GLN A 21 -13.16 -20.39 21.07
N GLU A 22 -13.25 -20.44 19.76
CA GLU A 22 -12.98 -21.66 18.98
C GLU A 22 -11.53 -22.12 19.10
N ILE A 23 -10.59 -21.16 19.13
CA ILE A 23 -9.16 -21.45 19.35
C ILE A 23 -8.97 -22.06 20.75
N ALA A 24 -9.58 -21.46 21.78
CA ALA A 24 -9.47 -21.93 23.14
C ALA A 24 -10.05 -23.37 23.28
N ASP A 25 -11.20 -23.63 22.68
CA ASP A 25 -11.82 -24.96 22.68
C ASP A 25 -10.95 -26.02 21.96
N ARG A 26 -10.38 -25.67 20.81
CA ARG A 26 -9.50 -26.58 20.05
C ARG A 26 -8.19 -26.92 20.77
N VAL A 27 -7.63 -25.95 21.47
CA VAL A 27 -6.40 -26.14 22.25
C VAL A 27 -6.69 -26.81 23.61
N GLY A 28 -7.96 -26.88 24.00
CA GLY A 28 -8.41 -27.46 25.27
C GLY A 28 -8.04 -26.57 26.47
N ILE A 29 -8.30 -25.27 26.34
CA ILE A 29 -8.08 -24.25 27.38
C ILE A 29 -9.32 -23.33 27.48
N SER A 30 -9.39 -22.53 28.54
CA SER A 30 -10.43 -21.50 28.62
C SER A 30 -10.02 -20.24 27.83
N SER A 31 -11.02 -19.50 27.33
CA SER A 31 -10.80 -18.19 26.69
C SER A 31 -10.06 -17.21 27.61
N ARG A 32 -10.27 -17.32 28.94
CA ARG A 32 -9.53 -16.54 29.94
C ARG A 32 -8.04 -16.91 29.95
N THR A 33 -7.73 -18.19 29.80
CA THR A 33 -6.34 -18.66 29.72
C THR A 33 -5.66 -18.15 28.46
N LEU A 34 -6.36 -18.21 27.32
CA LEU A 34 -5.85 -17.67 26.06
C LEU A 34 -5.57 -16.17 26.16
N ASN A 35 -6.49 -15.38 26.74
CA ASN A 35 -6.26 -13.95 26.96
C ASN A 35 -5.06 -13.67 27.87
N ARG A 36 -4.81 -14.52 28.87
CA ARG A 36 -3.62 -14.41 29.72
C ARG A 36 -2.35 -14.69 28.94
N TRP A 37 -2.36 -15.71 28.08
CA TRP A 37 -1.21 -16.03 27.21
C TRP A 37 -0.92 -14.91 26.22
N GLU A 38 -1.92 -14.33 25.59
CA GLU A 38 -1.78 -13.19 24.69
C GLU A 38 -1.16 -11.95 25.38
N ASN A 39 -1.21 -11.87 26.72
CA ASN A 39 -0.57 -10.82 27.49
C ASN A 39 0.83 -11.20 28.02
N ASP A 40 1.21 -12.46 27.90
CA ASP A 40 2.53 -12.96 28.27
C ASP A 40 3.60 -12.52 27.27
N ILE A 41 4.77 -12.14 27.79
CA ILE A 41 5.88 -11.60 26.97
C ILE A 41 6.44 -12.66 26.02
N GLU A 42 6.65 -13.90 26.51
CA GLU A 42 7.20 -14.99 25.69
C GLU A 42 6.24 -15.33 24.53
N PHE A 43 4.95 -15.41 24.84
CA PHE A 43 3.92 -15.69 23.85
C PHE A 43 3.83 -14.60 22.78
N LYS A 44 3.84 -13.33 23.17
CA LYS A 44 3.85 -12.19 22.24
C LYS A 44 5.08 -12.22 21.35
N THR A 45 6.24 -12.42 21.93
CA THR A 45 7.51 -12.44 21.18
C THR A 45 7.49 -13.52 20.10
N GLU A 46 7.02 -14.74 20.44
CA GLU A 46 6.94 -15.82 19.49
C GLU A 46 5.87 -15.58 18.42
N LEU A 47 4.71 -15.04 18.81
CA LEU A 47 3.64 -14.65 17.87
C LEU A 47 4.14 -13.62 16.86
N ASP A 48 4.82 -12.58 17.31
CA ASP A 48 5.35 -11.52 16.45
C ASP A 48 6.48 -12.02 15.55
N ARG A 49 7.36 -12.90 16.07
CA ARG A 49 8.39 -13.56 15.27
C ARG A 49 7.78 -14.34 14.11
N ARG A 50 6.71 -15.12 14.36
CA ARG A 50 6.04 -15.90 13.31
C ARG A 50 5.25 -15.04 12.35
N ARG A 51 4.64 -13.94 12.81
CA ARG A 51 4.02 -12.94 11.94
C ARG A 51 5.01 -12.36 10.93
N GLU A 52 6.19 -11.99 11.42
CA GLU A 52 7.25 -11.46 10.55
C GLU A 52 7.76 -12.50 9.55
N GLN A 53 7.86 -13.77 9.96
CA GLN A 53 8.20 -14.85 9.04
C GLN A 53 7.15 -15.05 7.94
N LEU A 54 5.86 -15.02 8.30
CA LEU A 54 4.77 -15.12 7.32
C LEU A 54 4.77 -13.94 6.35
N LYS A 55 5.00 -12.73 6.85
CA LYS A 55 5.13 -11.53 6.03
C LYS A 55 6.27 -11.69 5.02
N LYS A 56 7.47 -12.05 5.47
CA LYS A 56 8.63 -12.29 4.59
C LYS A 56 8.37 -13.38 3.56
N CYS A 57 7.70 -14.45 3.96
CA CYS A 57 7.30 -15.52 3.03
C CYS A 57 6.37 -15.00 1.93
N GLY A 58 5.38 -14.18 2.30
CA GLY A 58 4.48 -13.51 1.35
C GLY A 58 5.22 -12.57 0.41
N GLU A 59 6.09 -11.72 0.95
CA GLU A 59 6.92 -10.80 0.16
C GLU A 59 7.80 -11.55 -0.83
N ASN A 60 8.49 -12.61 -0.39
CA ASN A 60 9.32 -13.44 -1.27
C ASN A 60 8.49 -14.10 -2.38
N LYS A 61 7.29 -14.57 -2.08
CA LYS A 61 6.40 -15.13 -3.09
C LYS A 61 6.02 -14.10 -4.15
N ILE A 62 5.70 -12.87 -3.74
CA ILE A 62 5.41 -11.76 -4.66
C ILE A 62 6.64 -11.44 -5.51
N ILE A 63 7.83 -11.36 -4.89
CA ILE A 63 9.09 -11.10 -5.61
C ILE A 63 9.36 -12.19 -6.65
N ASN A 64 9.18 -13.45 -6.30
CA ASN A 64 9.39 -14.57 -7.23
C ASN A 64 8.41 -14.54 -8.41
N GLU A 65 7.17 -14.06 -8.19
CA GLU A 65 6.15 -13.93 -9.23
C GLU A 65 6.21 -12.60 -10.00
N THR A 66 7.13 -11.68 -9.64
CA THR A 66 7.17 -10.33 -10.22
C THR A 66 7.25 -10.36 -11.76
N THR A 67 8.06 -11.25 -12.32
CA THR A 67 8.21 -11.37 -13.78
C THR A 67 6.88 -11.74 -14.45
N ASN A 68 6.13 -12.68 -13.88
CA ASN A 68 4.82 -13.09 -14.38
C ASN A 68 3.79 -11.97 -14.24
N LEU A 69 3.81 -11.27 -13.12
CA LEU A 69 2.90 -10.14 -12.86
C LEU A 69 3.15 -8.99 -13.84
N VAL A 70 4.43 -8.69 -14.12
CA VAL A 70 4.79 -7.69 -15.14
C VAL A 70 4.32 -8.12 -16.52
N ALA A 71 4.51 -9.40 -16.90
CA ALA A 71 4.02 -9.91 -18.18
C ALA A 71 2.50 -9.79 -18.32
N GLN A 72 1.74 -10.13 -17.27
CA GLN A 72 0.28 -9.96 -17.26
C GLN A 72 -0.13 -8.48 -17.34
N MET A 73 0.57 -7.59 -16.70
CA MET A 73 0.31 -6.15 -16.77
C MET A 73 0.58 -5.60 -18.18
N LEU A 74 1.65 -6.06 -18.84
CA LEU A 74 1.95 -5.74 -20.24
C LEU A 74 0.85 -6.27 -21.16
N ASP A 75 0.38 -7.49 -20.93
CA ASP A 75 -0.75 -8.05 -21.69
C ASP A 75 -2.03 -7.20 -21.56
N LEU A 76 -2.35 -6.74 -20.35
CA LEU A 76 -3.47 -5.81 -20.14
C LEU A 76 -3.27 -4.49 -20.88
N ALA A 77 -2.04 -3.96 -20.87
CA ALA A 77 -1.72 -2.72 -21.58
C ALA A 77 -1.86 -2.83 -23.09
N TYR A 78 -1.55 -4.00 -23.68
CA TYR A 78 -1.61 -4.20 -25.13
C TYR A 78 -2.95 -4.76 -25.62
N LYS A 79 -3.50 -5.75 -24.92
CA LYS A 79 -4.63 -6.56 -25.40
C LYS A 79 -6.00 -6.14 -24.84
N SER A 80 -6.06 -5.34 -23.78
CA SER A 80 -7.35 -4.95 -23.22
C SER A 80 -8.17 -4.16 -24.22
N SER A 81 -9.44 -4.51 -24.37
CA SER A 81 -10.43 -3.75 -25.15
C SER A 81 -10.98 -2.55 -24.40
N ASP A 82 -10.88 -2.57 -23.06
CA ASP A 82 -11.30 -1.45 -22.21
C ASP A 82 -10.18 -0.40 -22.13
N LEU A 83 -10.45 0.79 -22.66
CA LEU A 83 -9.51 1.91 -22.69
C LEU A 83 -9.09 2.36 -21.29
N ARG A 84 -9.96 2.27 -20.29
CA ARG A 84 -9.65 2.63 -18.91
C ARG A 84 -8.66 1.65 -18.29
N VAL A 85 -8.89 0.35 -18.48
CA VAL A 85 -7.99 -0.71 -18.02
C VAL A 85 -6.63 -0.57 -18.69
N LYS A 86 -6.62 -0.38 -20.00
CA LYS A 86 -5.41 -0.15 -20.80
C LYS A 86 -4.60 1.05 -20.31
N TYR A 87 -5.27 2.19 -20.12
CA TYR A 87 -4.63 3.40 -19.63
C TYR A 87 -4.02 3.20 -18.23
N ASN A 88 -4.78 2.58 -17.32
CA ASN A 88 -4.31 2.34 -15.95
C ASN A 88 -3.11 1.38 -15.91
N ALA A 89 -3.11 0.34 -16.73
CA ALA A 89 -2.00 -0.60 -16.86
C ALA A 89 -0.72 0.11 -17.38
N ILE A 90 -0.84 0.89 -18.45
CA ILE A 90 0.26 1.67 -19.02
C ILE A 90 0.79 2.67 -17.99
N LYS A 91 -0.11 3.43 -17.37
CA LYS A 91 0.26 4.41 -16.34
C LYS A 91 1.01 3.76 -15.19
N TYR A 92 0.50 2.64 -14.66
CA TYR A 92 1.15 1.91 -13.58
C TYR A 92 2.58 1.48 -13.95
N LEU A 93 2.77 0.93 -15.15
CA LEU A 93 4.09 0.50 -15.63
C LEU A 93 5.06 1.68 -15.77
N LEU A 94 4.59 2.81 -16.28
CA LEU A 94 5.40 4.04 -16.40
C LEU A 94 5.75 4.62 -15.04
N ASP A 95 4.77 4.75 -14.14
CA ASP A 95 4.97 5.25 -12.78
C ASP A 95 5.96 4.37 -12.00
N ARG A 96 5.94 3.06 -12.24
CA ARG A 96 6.85 2.12 -11.59
C ARG A 96 8.27 2.18 -12.12
N SER A 97 8.44 2.43 -13.41
CA SER A 97 9.76 2.46 -14.07
C SER A 97 10.43 3.83 -14.01
N LEU A 98 9.64 4.90 -14.14
CA LEU A 98 10.12 6.29 -14.23
C LEU A 98 9.91 7.09 -12.94
N GLY A 99 9.15 6.53 -11.99
CA GLY A 99 8.68 7.22 -10.80
C GLY A 99 7.40 8.03 -11.06
N VAL A 100 6.61 8.22 -10.02
CA VAL A 100 5.42 9.07 -10.08
C VAL A 100 5.89 10.52 -10.14
N PRO A 101 5.39 11.34 -11.08
CA PRO A 101 5.69 12.77 -11.08
C PRO A 101 5.24 13.37 -9.74
N THR A 102 6.17 13.62 -8.87
CA THR A 102 5.90 14.39 -7.65
C THR A 102 5.77 15.85 -8.08
N VAL A 103 4.55 16.36 -8.11
CA VAL A 103 4.37 17.80 -7.98
C VAL A 103 5.04 18.14 -6.65
N ALA A 104 6.14 18.89 -6.71
CA ALA A 104 6.77 19.41 -5.52
C ALA A 104 5.65 20.08 -4.71
N LYS A 105 5.26 19.48 -3.58
CA LYS A 105 4.45 20.19 -2.60
C LYS A 105 5.33 21.32 -2.16
N GLN A 106 5.10 22.51 -2.73
CA GLN A 106 5.55 23.72 -2.09
C GLN A 106 4.95 23.68 -0.69
N ASP A 107 5.81 23.62 0.28
CA ASP A 107 5.50 23.68 1.69
C ASP A 107 4.92 25.09 1.94
N ASN A 108 3.63 25.25 1.69
CA ASN A 108 2.88 26.44 2.03
C ASN A 108 2.45 26.33 3.48
N GLY A 109 3.44 26.46 4.37
CA GLY A 109 3.19 27.01 5.67
C GLY A 109 2.64 28.43 5.49
N ASN A 110 1.39 28.62 5.92
CA ASN A 110 0.70 29.93 6.05
C ASN A 110 0.65 30.80 4.78
N GLN A 111 -0.53 30.89 4.17
CA GLN A 111 -1.17 32.22 4.04
C GLN A 111 -2.52 32.12 3.33
N ASP A 112 -3.55 32.42 4.06
CA ASP A 112 -4.72 33.13 3.54
C ASP A 112 -4.24 34.39 2.75
N ASN A 113 -4.80 34.64 1.57
CA ASN A 113 -4.59 35.78 0.68
C ASN A 113 -3.50 35.65 -0.42
N LYS A 114 -3.79 34.87 -1.48
CA LYS A 114 -3.13 35.14 -2.78
C LYS A 114 -3.87 34.62 -4.02
N GLU A 115 -5.19 34.52 -4.01
CA GLU A 115 -5.93 34.17 -5.24
C GLU A 115 -6.08 35.28 -6.28
N SER A 116 -5.71 36.51 -5.97
CA SER A 116 -5.92 37.65 -6.90
C SER A 116 -4.68 38.12 -7.66
N LYS A 117 -3.47 37.62 -7.33
CA LYS A 117 -2.25 38.09 -8.01
C LYS A 117 -1.85 37.25 -9.22
N ASP A 118 -2.14 35.96 -9.22
CA ASP A 118 -1.76 35.09 -10.36
C ASP A 118 -2.64 35.30 -11.59
N ALA A 119 -3.91 35.63 -11.43
CA ALA A 119 -4.82 35.90 -12.55
C ALA A 119 -4.48 37.18 -13.31
N ASN A 120 -3.92 38.18 -12.61
CA ASN A 120 -3.49 39.41 -13.24
C ASN A 120 -2.12 39.30 -13.91
N ALA A 121 -1.21 38.49 -13.37
CA ALA A 121 0.07 38.20 -13.99
C ALA A 121 -0.12 37.42 -15.31
N LEU A 122 -0.99 36.40 -15.31
CA LEU A 122 -1.31 35.62 -16.51
C LEU A 122 -1.96 36.47 -17.60
N LYS A 123 -2.83 37.42 -17.24
CA LYS A 123 -3.45 38.33 -18.19
C LYS A 123 -2.43 39.29 -18.82
N ALA A 124 -1.46 39.77 -18.04
CA ALA A 124 -0.37 40.61 -18.54
C ALA A 124 0.52 39.88 -19.52
N GLU A 125 0.91 38.64 -19.24
CA GLU A 125 1.69 37.79 -20.16
C GLU A 125 0.93 37.49 -21.45
N MET A 126 -0.38 37.20 -21.37
CA MET A 126 -1.22 36.97 -22.56
C MET A 126 -1.35 38.22 -23.43
N GLU A 127 -1.36 39.44 -22.85
CA GLU A 127 -1.36 40.70 -23.63
C GLU A 127 -0.01 40.97 -24.29
N GLU A 128 1.10 40.66 -23.65
CA GLU A 128 2.44 40.76 -24.27
C GLU A 128 2.57 39.83 -25.47
N ILE A 129 2.13 38.59 -25.34
CA ILE A 129 2.15 37.60 -26.44
C ILE A 129 1.28 38.10 -27.62
N LYS A 130 0.14 38.68 -27.34
CA LYS A 130 -0.73 39.27 -28.39
C LYS A 130 -0.08 40.44 -29.11
N LYS A 131 0.70 41.27 -28.42
CA LYS A 131 1.43 42.38 -29.02
C LYS A 131 2.58 41.90 -29.93
N LEU A 132 3.20 40.78 -29.61
CA LEU A 132 4.27 40.22 -30.42
C LEU A 132 3.78 39.56 -31.73
N THR A 133 2.52 39.14 -31.79
CA THR A 133 1.92 38.52 -33.00
C THR A 133 1.32 39.52 -34.00
N VAL A 134 1.31 40.82 -33.70
CA VAL A 134 0.71 41.88 -34.56
C VAL A 134 1.75 42.70 -35.34
N VAL A 135 3.05 42.33 -35.26
CA VAL A 135 4.09 42.98 -36.08
C VAL A 135 4.38 42.10 -37.27
N LYS A 136 3.60 42.26 -38.32
CA LYS A 136 3.92 41.90 -39.69
C LYS A 136 3.55 43.06 -40.62
#